data_492fc82b82a9148b94b5a191ed08657d
#
_entry.id   492fc82b82a9148b94b5a191ed08657d
#
_cell.length_a   1.000
_cell.length_b   1.000
_cell.length_c   1.000
_cell.angle_alpha   90.00
_cell.angle_beta   90.00
_cell.angle_gamma   90.00
#
_symmetry.space_group_name_H-M   'P 1'
#
loop_
_entity.id
_entity.type
_entity.pdbx_description
1 polymer ?
#
loop_
_entity_poly.entity_id
_entity_poly.type
_entity_poly.pdbx_seq_one_letter_code
_entity_poly.pdbx_strand_id
1 'polypeptide(L)'
;MASGVTQNVGARVWWGPALVTTGALCMHALPGGDVRAEDWWALWHMDKVLHFLAFACWGLAMSIALAKQRLFQTGARFEVVIVAGAAILGTVLEGLQCVCVPNRSSEMADVVADVAGAALALFAFRVIFGCRPGRIATD
;
A
#
# COMPACT_ATOMS: atom_id res chain seq x y z
N MET A 1 -4.34 -6.07 -37.00
CA MET A 1 -3.17 -5.79 -36.11
C MET A 1 -3.38 -4.62 -35.13
N ALA A 2 -4.61 -4.13 -34.90
CA ALA A 2 -4.89 -2.97 -34.04
C ALA A 2 -5.33 -3.32 -32.60
N SER A 3 -5.52 -4.61 -32.26
CA SER A 3 -6.05 -5.00 -30.95
C SER A 3 -5.03 -5.04 -29.79
N GLY A 4 -3.73 -5.04 -30.10
CA GLY A 4 -2.70 -5.13 -29.06
C GLY A 4 -2.36 -3.82 -28.35
N VAL A 5 -2.59 -2.67 -29.00
CA VAL A 5 -2.22 -1.35 -28.48
C VAL A 5 -3.24 -0.85 -27.46
N THR A 6 -4.51 -1.11 -27.70
CA THR A 6 -5.61 -0.66 -26.79
C THR A 6 -5.63 -1.45 -25.46
N GLN A 7 -5.24 -2.74 -25.47
CA GLN A 7 -5.13 -3.53 -24.25
C GLN A 7 -4.02 -3.02 -23.31
N ASN A 8 -2.91 -2.55 -23.86
CA ASN A 8 -1.78 -2.03 -23.07
C ASN A 8 -2.07 -0.67 -22.39
N VAL A 9 -2.87 0.17 -23.00
CA VAL A 9 -3.22 1.48 -22.42
C VAL A 9 -4.17 1.31 -21.24
N GLY A 10 -5.20 0.47 -21.37
CA GLY A 10 -6.12 0.16 -20.28
C GLY A 10 -5.44 -0.48 -19.06
N ALA A 11 -4.49 -1.39 -19.29
CA ALA A 11 -3.74 -2.03 -18.21
C ALA A 11 -2.86 -1.05 -17.42
N ARG A 12 -2.27 -0.05 -18.07
CA ARG A 12 -1.40 0.96 -17.42
C ARG A 12 -2.16 1.89 -16.49
N VAL A 13 -3.41 2.20 -16.77
CA VAL A 13 -4.25 3.08 -15.94
C VAL A 13 -4.44 2.55 -14.53
N TRP A 14 -4.50 1.23 -14.37
CA TRP A 14 -4.70 0.60 -13.07
C TRP A 14 -3.49 0.69 -12.11
N TRP A 15 -2.31 1.06 -12.62
CA TRP A 15 -1.16 1.38 -11.78
C TRP A 15 -1.25 2.79 -11.16
N GLY A 16 -2.08 3.68 -11.72
CA GLY A 16 -2.20 5.05 -11.24
C GLY A 16 -2.45 5.16 -9.74
N PRO A 17 -3.53 4.55 -9.20
CA PRO A 17 -3.81 4.59 -7.76
C PRO A 17 -2.68 3.99 -6.92
N ALA A 18 -2.07 2.89 -7.36
CA ALA A 18 -0.96 2.26 -6.65
C ALA A 18 0.28 3.17 -6.62
N LEU A 19 0.60 3.83 -7.72
CA LEU A 19 1.72 4.78 -7.78
C LEU A 19 1.45 6.03 -6.95
N VAL A 20 0.21 6.55 -6.98
CA VAL A 20 -0.19 7.72 -6.17
C VAL A 20 -0.09 7.39 -4.68
N THR A 21 -0.61 6.25 -4.24
CA THR A 21 -0.53 5.85 -2.83
C THR A 21 0.90 5.57 -2.40
N THR A 22 1.72 4.95 -3.24
CA THR A 22 3.16 4.77 -2.97
C THR A 22 3.86 6.11 -2.86
N GLY A 23 3.61 7.04 -3.79
CA GLY A 23 4.17 8.38 -3.75
C GLY A 23 3.76 9.16 -2.49
N ALA A 24 2.49 9.07 -2.10
CA ALA A 24 1.99 9.69 -0.86
C ALA A 24 2.67 9.13 0.39
N LEU A 25 2.87 7.80 0.45
CA LEU A 25 3.63 7.16 1.54
C LEU A 25 5.08 7.66 1.58
N CYS A 26 5.76 7.75 0.44
CA CYS A 26 7.11 8.27 0.37
C CYS A 26 7.18 9.76 0.79
N MET A 27 6.21 10.56 0.38
CA MET A 27 6.14 11.97 0.81
C MET A 27 5.89 12.11 2.31
N HIS A 28 5.09 11.23 2.90
CA HIS A 28 4.87 11.22 4.34
C HIS A 28 6.12 10.87 5.15
N ALA A 29 7.04 10.09 4.56
CA ALA A 29 8.31 9.74 5.19
C ALA A 29 9.35 10.87 5.15
N LEU A 30 9.16 11.90 4.31
CA LEU A 30 10.06 13.04 4.24
C LEU A 30 9.79 14.03 5.38
N PRO A 31 10.82 14.79 5.85
CA PRO A 31 10.64 15.80 6.87
C PRO A 31 9.67 16.86 6.34
N GLY A 32 8.45 16.85 6.83
CA GLY A 32 7.53 17.98 6.72
C GLY A 32 7.99 19.05 7.71
N GLY A 33 7.92 20.35 7.31
CA GLY A 33 8.30 21.44 8.20
C GLY A 33 7.66 21.32 9.57
N ASP A 34 8.19 22.07 10.56
CA ASP A 34 7.87 22.07 12.00
C ASP A 34 6.38 21.90 12.33
N VAL A 35 5.83 20.75 12.10
CA VAL A 35 4.59 20.34 12.76
C VAL A 35 5.04 19.88 14.15
N ARG A 36 5.05 20.80 15.10
CA ARG A 36 4.98 20.43 16.51
C ARG A 36 3.73 19.57 16.64
N ALA A 37 3.91 18.27 16.56
CA ALA A 37 2.88 17.34 16.96
C ALA A 37 2.61 17.67 18.44
N GLU A 38 1.51 18.32 18.68
CA GLU A 38 1.05 18.54 20.06
C GLU A 38 0.94 17.17 20.71
N ASP A 39 1.32 17.08 21.98
CA ASP A 39 1.50 15.82 22.74
C ASP A 39 0.30 14.85 22.69
N TRP A 40 -0.88 15.28 22.28
CA TRP A 40 -2.08 14.46 22.17
C TRP A 40 -2.02 13.42 21.02
N TRP A 41 -1.26 13.67 19.94
CA TRP A 41 -1.04 12.69 18.87
C TRP A 41 -0.22 11.49 19.36
N ALA A 42 0.74 11.74 20.23
CA ALA A 42 1.55 10.68 20.83
C ALA A 42 0.74 9.83 21.82
N LEU A 43 -0.20 10.45 22.56
CA LEU A 43 -1.05 9.75 23.53
C LEU A 43 -1.99 8.71 22.88
N TRP A 44 -2.40 8.91 21.63
CA TRP A 44 -3.37 8.04 20.96
C TRP A 44 -2.75 7.11 19.92
N HIS A 45 -1.43 7.04 19.81
CA HIS A 45 -0.73 6.26 18.78
C HIS A 45 -1.30 6.50 17.37
N MET A 46 -1.66 7.75 17.07
CA MET A 46 -2.30 8.12 15.80
C MET A 46 -1.38 7.89 14.61
N ASP A 47 -0.07 7.93 14.80
CA ASP A 47 0.92 7.53 13.82
C ASP A 47 0.66 6.10 13.32
N LYS A 48 0.47 5.13 14.23
CA LYS A 48 0.20 3.73 13.88
C LYS A 48 -1.14 3.54 13.16
N VAL A 49 -2.13 4.34 13.54
CA VAL A 49 -3.43 4.35 12.85
C VAL A 49 -3.26 4.88 11.42
N LEU A 50 -2.46 5.93 11.24
CA LEU A 50 -2.17 6.50 9.91
C LEU A 50 -1.38 5.50 9.04
N HIS A 51 -0.36 4.85 9.58
CA HIS A 51 0.38 3.79 8.90
C HIS A 51 -0.56 2.67 8.46
N PHE A 52 -1.37 2.15 9.38
CA PHE A 52 -2.35 1.10 9.09
C PHE A 52 -3.31 1.49 7.96
N LEU A 53 -3.94 2.68 8.03
CA LEU A 53 -4.89 3.14 7.02
C LEU A 53 -4.21 3.41 5.67
N ALA A 54 -3.04 4.01 5.67
CA ALA A 54 -2.28 4.31 4.47
C ALA A 54 -1.88 3.02 3.74
N PHE A 55 -1.41 2.01 4.47
CA PHE A 55 -1.08 0.71 3.89
C PHE A 55 -2.32 -0.14 3.54
N ALA A 56 -3.45 0.07 4.20
CA ALA A 56 -4.71 -0.51 3.75
C ALA A 56 -5.13 0.07 2.38
N CYS A 57 -5.04 1.37 2.19
CA CYS A 57 -5.29 2.00 0.89
C CYS A 57 -4.29 1.53 -0.18
N TRP A 58 -2.99 1.50 0.14
CA TRP A 58 -1.95 1.01 -0.75
C TRP A 58 -2.16 -0.45 -1.14
N GLY A 59 -2.41 -1.32 -0.17
CA GLY A 59 -2.63 -2.75 -0.40
C GLY A 59 -3.84 -3.02 -1.28
N LEU A 60 -4.92 -2.24 -1.11
CA LEU A 60 -6.10 -2.35 -1.97
C LEU A 60 -5.80 -1.90 -3.40
N ALA A 61 -5.14 -0.75 -3.58
CA ALA A 61 -4.75 -0.23 -4.87
C ALA A 61 -3.81 -1.20 -5.62
N MET A 62 -2.82 -1.76 -4.93
CA MET A 62 -1.91 -2.78 -5.47
C MET A 62 -2.65 -4.06 -5.84
N SER A 63 -3.58 -4.51 -4.99
CA SER A 63 -4.39 -5.71 -5.27
C SER A 63 -5.22 -5.54 -6.53
N ILE A 64 -5.87 -4.40 -6.72
CA ILE A 64 -6.63 -4.09 -7.93
C ILE A 64 -5.71 -4.03 -9.15
N ALA A 65 -4.57 -3.34 -9.05
CA ALA A 65 -3.61 -3.20 -10.15
C ALA A 65 -3.08 -4.54 -10.62
N LEU A 66 -2.63 -5.40 -9.71
CA LEU A 66 -2.10 -6.73 -10.03
C LEU A 66 -3.17 -7.67 -10.59
N ALA A 67 -4.38 -7.64 -10.05
CA ALA A 67 -5.49 -8.46 -10.53
C ALA A 67 -5.92 -8.06 -11.96
N LYS A 68 -6.03 -6.77 -12.26
CA LYS A 68 -6.37 -6.26 -13.60
C LYS A 68 -5.29 -6.56 -14.63
N GLN A 69 -4.04 -6.63 -14.23
CA GLN A 69 -2.95 -6.97 -15.15
C GLN A 69 -2.76 -8.47 -15.36
N ARG A 70 -3.50 -9.32 -14.66
CA ARG A 70 -3.36 -10.77 -14.71
C ARG A 70 -1.94 -11.28 -14.45
N LEU A 71 -1.09 -10.44 -13.81
CA LEU A 71 0.29 -10.80 -13.49
C LEU A 71 0.36 -11.93 -12.47
N PHE A 72 -0.61 -11.96 -11.57
CA PHE A 72 -0.75 -13.04 -10.60
C PHE A 72 -2.20 -13.50 -10.56
N GLN A 73 -2.43 -14.79 -10.60
CA GLN A 73 -3.72 -15.35 -10.26
C GLN A 73 -3.95 -15.15 -8.75
N THR A 74 -5.18 -14.83 -8.37
CA THR A 74 -5.53 -14.72 -6.95
C THR A 74 -5.22 -16.04 -6.23
N GLY A 75 -4.47 -15.99 -5.14
CA GLY A 75 -4.02 -17.15 -4.39
C GLY A 75 -2.85 -16.80 -3.49
N ALA A 76 -2.23 -17.78 -2.86
CA ALA A 76 -1.16 -17.57 -1.88
C ALA A 76 -0.01 -16.69 -2.40
N ARG A 77 0.40 -16.87 -3.67
CA ARG A 77 1.47 -16.04 -4.27
C ARG A 77 1.08 -14.56 -4.37
N PHE A 78 -0.15 -14.28 -4.75
CA PHE A 78 -0.68 -12.91 -4.83
C PHE A 78 -0.65 -12.25 -3.45
N GLU A 79 -1.09 -12.96 -2.42
CA GLU A 79 -1.12 -12.47 -1.06
C GLU A 79 0.28 -12.23 -0.50
N VAL A 80 1.19 -13.18 -0.73
CA VAL A 80 2.60 -13.04 -0.34
C VAL A 80 3.22 -11.79 -0.98
N VAL A 81 2.95 -11.51 -2.25
CA VAL A 81 3.48 -10.30 -2.92
C VAL A 81 2.99 -9.03 -2.26
N ILE A 82 1.70 -8.94 -1.90
CA ILE A 82 1.14 -7.75 -1.24
C ILE A 82 1.71 -7.59 0.18
N VAL A 83 1.70 -8.66 0.97
CA VAL A 83 2.16 -8.61 2.37
C VAL A 83 3.68 -8.37 2.45
N ALA A 84 4.46 -9.08 1.64
CA ALA A 84 5.91 -8.88 1.59
C ALA A 84 6.26 -7.48 1.05
N GLY A 85 5.51 -7.00 0.04
CA GLY A 85 5.65 -5.64 -0.47
C GLY A 85 5.39 -4.58 0.61
N ALA A 86 4.35 -4.76 1.42
CA ALA A 86 4.06 -3.87 2.54
C ALA A 86 5.17 -3.90 3.60
N ALA A 87 5.65 -5.09 3.97
CA ALA A 87 6.74 -5.23 4.95
C ALA A 87 8.03 -4.57 4.46
N ILE A 88 8.40 -4.78 3.20
CA ILE A 88 9.61 -4.17 2.61
C ILE A 88 9.45 -2.65 2.54
N LEU A 89 8.32 -2.16 1.99
CA LEU A 89 8.08 -0.73 1.84
C LEU A 89 8.03 -0.05 3.21
N GLY A 90 7.30 -0.60 4.18
CA GLY A 90 7.22 -0.07 5.54
C GLY A 90 8.60 0.00 6.20
N THR A 91 9.39 -1.08 6.12
CA THR A 91 10.77 -1.08 6.66
C THR A 91 11.65 -0.01 6.00
N VAL A 92 11.53 0.18 4.69
CA VAL A 92 12.29 1.23 3.96
C VAL A 92 11.84 2.62 4.41
N LEU A 93 10.55 2.86 4.56
CA LEU A 93 10.01 4.15 5.00
C LEU A 93 10.44 4.46 6.44
N GLU A 94 10.38 3.50 7.35
CA GLU A 94 10.88 3.64 8.72
C GLU A 94 12.37 3.96 8.76
N GLY A 95 13.17 3.28 7.93
CA GLY A 95 14.60 3.57 7.80
C GLY A 95 14.85 4.99 7.27
N LEU A 96 14.09 5.45 6.29
CA LEU A 96 14.17 6.81 5.76
C LEU A 96 13.77 7.84 6.83
N GLN A 97 12.71 7.60 7.58
CA GLN A 97 12.29 8.50 8.67
C GLN A 97 13.35 8.60 9.76
N CYS A 98 13.95 7.48 10.14
CA CYS A 98 15.04 7.46 11.13
C CYS A 98 16.25 8.28 10.69
N VAL A 99 16.58 8.28 9.39
CA VAL A 99 17.74 9.03 8.85
C VAL A 99 17.41 10.49 8.56
N CYS A 100 16.22 10.77 8.06
CA CYS A 100 15.86 12.08 7.53
C CYS A 100 15.13 12.99 8.53
N VAL A 101 14.51 12.43 9.59
CA VAL A 101 13.74 13.20 10.55
C VAL A 101 14.49 13.27 11.89
N PRO A 102 14.90 14.47 12.37
CA PRO A 102 15.60 14.61 13.63
C PRO A 102 14.74 14.09 14.80
N ASN A 103 15.37 13.38 15.73
CA ASN A 103 14.76 12.83 16.94
C ASN A 103 13.64 11.78 16.71
N ARG A 104 13.54 11.20 15.51
CA ARG A 104 12.65 10.07 15.24
C ARG A 104 13.42 8.76 15.31
N SER A 105 12.91 7.83 16.11
CA SER A 105 13.39 6.45 16.16
C SER A 105 12.53 5.57 15.25
N SER A 106 13.14 4.60 14.58
CA SER A 106 12.40 3.57 13.85
C SER A 106 11.65 2.67 14.83
N GLU A 107 10.37 2.48 14.61
CA GLU A 107 9.51 1.64 15.45
C GLU A 107 9.01 0.42 14.68
N MET A 108 9.37 -0.78 15.15
CA MET A 108 8.84 -2.03 14.57
C MET A 108 7.32 -2.13 14.63
N ALA A 109 6.69 -1.41 15.55
CA ALA A 109 5.24 -1.35 15.67
C ALA A 109 4.58 -0.71 14.44
N ASP A 110 5.25 0.24 13.78
CA ASP A 110 4.75 0.89 12.58
C ASP A 110 4.79 -0.06 11.39
N VAL A 111 5.87 -0.85 11.25
CA VAL A 111 5.94 -1.92 10.24
C VAL A 111 4.85 -2.98 10.47
N VAL A 112 4.54 -3.31 11.73
CA VAL A 112 3.44 -4.24 12.04
C VAL A 112 2.09 -3.62 11.66
N ALA A 113 1.88 -2.33 11.89
CA ALA A 113 0.68 -1.62 11.46
C ALA A 113 0.54 -1.59 9.94
N ASP A 114 1.62 -1.38 9.19
CA ASP A 114 1.68 -1.41 7.73
C ASP A 114 1.25 -2.78 7.18
N VAL A 115 1.83 -3.85 7.71
CA VAL A 115 1.49 -5.22 7.31
C VAL A 115 0.04 -5.57 7.66
N ALA A 116 -0.45 -5.15 8.84
CA ALA A 116 -1.82 -5.35 9.25
C ALA A 116 -2.81 -4.60 8.34
N GLY A 117 -2.48 -3.37 7.93
CA GLY A 117 -3.25 -2.59 6.97
C GLY A 117 -3.35 -3.30 5.60
N ALA A 118 -2.22 -3.77 5.09
CA ALA A 118 -2.18 -4.53 3.82
C ALA A 118 -2.97 -5.85 3.91
N ALA A 119 -2.93 -6.54 5.05
CA ALA A 119 -3.71 -7.76 5.27
C ALA A 119 -5.23 -7.47 5.30
N LEU A 120 -5.65 -6.37 5.93
CA LEU A 120 -7.03 -5.91 5.87
C LEU A 120 -7.46 -5.60 4.43
N ALA A 121 -6.60 -4.95 3.65
CA ALA A 121 -6.85 -4.67 2.25
C ALA A 121 -7.08 -5.93 1.42
N LEU A 122 -6.28 -6.98 1.64
CA LEU A 122 -6.48 -8.29 1.00
C LEU A 122 -7.81 -8.93 1.39
N PHE A 123 -8.18 -8.86 2.66
CA PHE A 123 -9.48 -9.35 3.11
C PHE A 123 -10.63 -8.58 2.45
N ALA A 124 -10.57 -7.24 2.46
CA ALA A 124 -11.55 -6.39 1.79
C ALA A 124 -11.64 -6.68 0.28
N PHE A 125 -10.49 -6.83 -0.39
CA PHE A 125 -10.42 -7.19 -1.80
C PHE A 125 -11.13 -8.52 -2.09
N ARG A 126 -10.91 -9.54 -1.24
CA ARG A 126 -11.59 -10.83 -1.38
C ARG A 126 -13.11 -10.73 -1.19
N VAL A 127 -13.55 -9.94 -0.22
CA VAL A 127 -14.98 -9.74 0.06
C VAL A 127 -15.66 -8.99 -1.08
N ILE A 128 -15.05 -7.92 -1.57
CA ILE A 128 -15.63 -7.02 -2.60
C ILE A 128 -15.63 -7.70 -3.98
N PHE A 129 -14.51 -8.31 -4.35
CA PHE A 129 -14.32 -8.83 -5.71
C PHE A 129 -14.51 -10.35 -5.82
N GLY A 130 -14.68 -11.05 -4.71
CA GLY A 130 -14.85 -12.49 -4.64
C GLY A 130 -13.57 -13.25 -5.00
N CYS A 131 -13.48 -14.51 -4.58
CA CYS A 131 -12.34 -15.38 -4.89
C CYS A 131 -12.28 -15.87 -6.37
N ARG A 132 -13.05 -15.27 -7.29
CA ARG A 132 -13.09 -15.71 -8.69
C ARG A 132 -12.12 -14.90 -9.54
N PRO A 133 -11.04 -15.53 -10.06
CA PRO A 133 -10.02 -14.87 -10.88
C PRO A 133 -10.54 -14.25 -12.19
N GLY A 134 -11.79 -14.55 -12.59
CA GLY A 134 -12.35 -14.13 -13.86
C GLY A 134 -13.23 -12.88 -13.84
N ARG A 135 -13.67 -12.42 -12.67
CA ARG A 135 -14.70 -11.35 -12.59
C ARG A 135 -14.18 -9.93 -12.83
N ILE A 136 -12.90 -9.69 -12.57
CA ILE A 136 -12.29 -8.36 -12.72
C ILE A 136 -11.77 -8.12 -14.15
N ALA A 137 -11.71 -9.16 -14.96
CA ALA A 137 -11.10 -9.09 -16.28
C ALA A 137 -12.08 -8.75 -17.43
N THR A 138 -13.37 -8.64 -17.16
CA THR A 138 -14.43 -8.55 -18.20
C THR A 138 -15.15 -7.20 -18.27
N ASP A 139 -14.82 -6.23 -17.40
CA ASP A 139 -15.43 -4.90 -17.44
C ASP A 139 -14.45 -3.82 -17.90
#